data_50ca42079750ae1d83eb28b835629e53
#
_entry.id   50ca42079750ae1d83eb28b835629e53
#
_cell.length_a   1.000
_cell.length_b   1.000
_cell.length_c   1.000
_cell.angle_alpha   90.00
_cell.angle_beta   90.00
_cell.angle_gamma   90.00
#
_symmetry.space_group_name_H-M   'P 1'
#
loop_
_entity.id
_entity.type
_entity.pdbx_description
1 polymer ?
#
loop_
_entity_poly.entity_id
_entity_poly.type
_entity_poly.pdbx_seq_one_letter_code
_entity_poly.pdbx_strand_id
1 'polypeptide(L)'
;DHEIVCSDCGETNFGQGDLCDVCGTTVTLKVKYDVEECQERGMTYAVPLKVTIRLIVWDKDLETGVKTIHDIKEQEVYFGDVPLMTENGTFIINGTERVIVSQLHRSPGAFFHSEDKSTFIGQIIPYRGSWVEFEYDAKNLLYVRIDRKRKFLATVFLRALGLRSMDEIIRLFYSVSSLHIRQGVLHWQVNENLVGRSAGATITVPGTEVSVKAGKKITKTLLQALVEAGIEEVEVSDAELEGAYSATDVVDPSTGEVILEANEEMTPRIVAMAQERGVNNLEIFFPESDEIGSVLSQSLKKDSIRTHEEALIEIYRRMRPGDPPTLESSRTLFENMFFNAQKYDFSRVGRLKLNTKLGVD
;
A
#
# COMPACT_ATOMS: atom_id res chain seq x y z
N ASP A 1 10.80 -2.91 -39.70
CA ASP A 1 11.26 -3.43 -40.98
C ASP A 1 12.35 -2.48 -41.49
N HIS A 2 13.58 -2.97 -41.64
CA HIS A 2 14.68 -2.19 -42.17
C HIS A 2 14.81 -2.51 -43.66
N GLU A 3 14.84 -1.45 -44.48
CA GLU A 3 15.26 -1.59 -45.90
C GLU A 3 16.78 -1.77 -45.88
N ILE A 4 17.24 -2.95 -46.24
CA ILE A 4 18.65 -3.26 -46.39
C ILE A 4 18.91 -3.48 -47.87
N VAL A 5 19.66 -2.62 -48.50
CA VAL A 5 20.05 -2.79 -49.90
C VAL A 5 21.26 -3.73 -49.98
N CYS A 6 21.09 -4.83 -50.69
CA CYS A 6 22.18 -5.76 -50.92
C CYS A 6 23.31 -5.08 -51.75
N SER A 7 24.53 -5.18 -51.25
CA SER A 7 25.70 -4.59 -51.94
C SER A 7 26.04 -5.29 -53.24
N ASP A 8 25.63 -6.56 -53.40
CA ASP A 8 26.03 -7.38 -54.54
C ASP A 8 25.02 -7.33 -55.68
N CYS A 9 23.72 -7.38 -55.36
CA CYS A 9 22.65 -7.40 -56.38
C CYS A 9 21.83 -6.11 -56.43
N GLY A 10 21.97 -5.20 -55.48
CA GLY A 10 21.23 -3.95 -55.42
C GLY A 10 19.77 -4.09 -54.96
N GLU A 11 19.32 -5.30 -54.63
CA GLU A 11 17.97 -5.56 -54.22
C GLU A 11 17.70 -5.09 -52.81
N THR A 12 16.50 -4.55 -52.58
CA THR A 12 16.05 -4.13 -51.24
C THR A 12 15.44 -5.31 -50.49
N ASN A 13 16.04 -5.66 -49.37
CA ASN A 13 15.57 -6.73 -48.48
C ASN A 13 14.74 -6.16 -47.35
N PHE A 14 13.61 -6.80 -47.06
CA PHE A 14 12.73 -6.47 -45.94
C PHE A 14 12.71 -7.69 -44.99
N GLY A 15 13.46 -7.69 -43.92
CA GLY A 15 13.39 -8.82 -43.03
C GLY A 15 14.41 -8.83 -41.91
N GLN A 16 14.27 -9.82 -41.03
CA GLN A 16 15.17 -10.06 -39.88
C GLN A 16 16.36 -10.99 -40.23
N GLY A 17 16.62 -11.22 -41.52
CA GLY A 17 17.68 -12.13 -41.97
C GLY A 17 18.98 -11.38 -42.27
N ASP A 18 20.11 -12.00 -41.94
CA ASP A 18 21.45 -11.50 -42.29
C ASP A 18 21.85 -11.79 -43.76
N LEU A 19 20.94 -12.39 -44.52
CA LEU A 19 21.18 -12.83 -45.92
C LEU A 19 20.18 -12.18 -46.87
N CYS A 20 20.66 -11.80 -48.04
CA CYS A 20 19.84 -11.29 -49.12
C CYS A 20 18.88 -12.38 -49.63
N ASP A 21 17.60 -12.06 -49.71
CA ASP A 21 16.55 -13.00 -50.14
C ASP A 21 16.72 -13.43 -51.62
N VAL A 22 17.45 -12.64 -52.40
CA VAL A 22 17.66 -12.88 -53.85
C VAL A 22 18.99 -13.59 -54.17
N CYS A 23 20.10 -13.13 -53.60
CA CYS A 23 21.40 -13.69 -53.94
C CYS A 23 22.06 -14.46 -52.78
N GLY A 24 21.48 -14.49 -51.61
CA GLY A 24 22.02 -15.22 -50.44
C GLY A 24 23.27 -14.61 -49.81
N THR A 25 23.71 -13.43 -50.25
CA THR A 25 24.89 -12.74 -49.67
C THR A 25 24.50 -12.09 -48.34
N THR A 26 25.46 -12.00 -47.44
CA THR A 26 25.28 -11.29 -46.17
C THR A 26 24.95 -9.82 -46.43
N VAL A 27 23.82 -9.37 -45.92
CA VAL A 27 23.37 -7.97 -46.06
C VAL A 27 23.72 -7.20 -44.79
N THR A 28 24.34 -6.07 -44.98
CA THR A 28 24.67 -5.15 -43.87
C THR A 28 23.85 -3.87 -44.01
N LEU A 29 23.41 -3.34 -42.86
CA LEU A 29 22.66 -2.09 -42.82
C LEU A 29 23.59 -0.96 -43.36
N LYS A 30 23.22 -0.39 -44.52
CA LYS A 30 23.95 0.72 -45.09
C LYS A 30 23.38 2.03 -44.58
N VAL A 31 24.14 2.71 -43.74
CA VAL A 31 23.81 4.07 -43.31
C VAL A 31 24.21 5.09 -44.36
N LYS A 32 23.50 6.22 -44.42
CA LYS A 32 23.78 7.30 -45.39
C LYS A 32 25.12 7.93 -45.17
N TYR A 33 25.54 8.11 -43.94
CA TYR A 33 26.81 8.67 -43.50
C TYR A 33 27.43 7.73 -42.48
N ASP A 34 28.73 7.50 -42.59
CA ASP A 34 29.45 6.70 -41.61
C ASP A 34 29.83 7.52 -40.35
N VAL A 35 30.51 6.88 -39.40
CA VAL A 35 30.89 7.51 -38.13
C VAL A 35 31.84 8.67 -38.31
N GLU A 36 32.87 8.51 -39.17
CA GLU A 36 33.90 9.52 -39.44
C GLU A 36 33.27 10.74 -40.12
N GLU A 37 32.44 10.52 -41.13
CA GLU A 37 31.74 11.57 -41.84
C GLU A 37 30.76 12.34 -40.94
N CYS A 38 30.08 11.65 -40.03
CA CYS A 38 29.22 12.30 -39.04
C CYS A 38 30.03 13.19 -38.05
N GLN A 39 31.21 12.74 -37.65
CA GLN A 39 32.09 13.54 -36.80
C GLN A 39 32.62 14.79 -37.50
N GLU A 40 33.13 14.65 -38.72
CA GLU A 40 33.67 15.78 -39.51
C GLU A 40 32.61 16.83 -39.84
N ARG A 41 31.39 16.38 -40.17
CA ARG A 41 30.29 17.28 -40.57
C ARG A 41 29.47 17.80 -39.40
N GLY A 42 29.73 17.39 -38.17
CA GLY A 42 28.96 17.78 -37.00
C GLY A 42 27.53 17.18 -36.97
N MET A 43 27.35 15.98 -37.56
CA MET A 43 26.06 15.32 -37.69
C MET A 43 25.87 14.24 -36.60
N THR A 44 24.64 13.78 -36.46
CA THR A 44 24.29 12.66 -35.60
C THR A 44 24.27 11.36 -36.40
N TYR A 45 24.99 10.34 -35.96
CA TYR A 45 24.98 9.01 -36.52
C TYR A 45 23.67 8.31 -36.13
N ALA A 46 22.68 8.34 -37.04
CA ALA A 46 21.31 7.90 -36.78
C ALA A 46 20.67 7.31 -38.03
N VAL A 47 19.59 6.55 -37.80
CA VAL A 47 18.73 6.04 -38.88
C VAL A 47 17.29 6.55 -38.69
N PRO A 48 16.58 6.85 -39.79
CA PRO A 48 15.17 7.26 -39.70
C PRO A 48 14.30 6.09 -39.31
N LEU A 49 13.47 6.29 -38.28
CA LEU A 49 12.40 5.36 -37.91
C LEU A 49 11.11 5.77 -38.60
N LYS A 50 10.54 4.86 -39.38
CA LYS A 50 9.24 5.01 -39.99
C LYS A 50 8.27 4.00 -39.39
N VAL A 51 7.04 4.40 -39.20
CA VAL A 51 5.98 3.59 -38.58
C VAL A 51 4.79 3.50 -39.55
N THR A 52 4.36 2.30 -39.87
CA THR A 52 3.12 2.08 -40.62
C THR A 52 1.93 2.13 -39.67
N ILE A 53 1.12 3.14 -39.79
CA ILE A 53 -0.11 3.32 -39.03
C ILE A 53 -1.27 2.72 -39.81
N ARG A 54 -1.99 1.81 -39.14
CA ARG A 54 -3.20 1.19 -39.72
C ARG A 54 -4.42 1.66 -38.94
N LEU A 55 -5.33 2.35 -39.63
CA LEU A 55 -6.64 2.74 -39.12
C LEU A 55 -7.68 1.73 -39.61
N ILE A 56 -8.31 1.04 -38.67
CA ILE A 56 -9.41 0.11 -38.97
C ILE A 56 -10.71 0.79 -38.53
N VAL A 57 -11.58 1.04 -39.52
CA VAL A 57 -12.91 1.59 -39.30
C VAL A 57 -13.90 0.42 -39.17
N TRP A 58 -14.67 0.42 -38.08
CA TRP A 58 -15.65 -0.63 -37.81
C TRP A 58 -17.05 -0.09 -37.93
N ASP A 59 -17.91 -0.80 -38.65
CA ASP A 59 -19.36 -0.64 -38.52
C ASP A 59 -19.86 -1.50 -37.37
N LYS A 60 -20.58 -0.87 -36.48
CA LYS A 60 -21.20 -1.56 -35.33
C LYS A 60 -22.70 -1.64 -35.61
N ASP A 61 -23.20 -2.84 -35.77
CA ASP A 61 -24.63 -3.10 -35.76
C ASP A 61 -25.20 -2.83 -34.37
N LEU A 62 -26.15 -1.91 -34.30
CA LEU A 62 -26.74 -1.47 -33.01
C LEU A 62 -27.69 -2.52 -32.40
N GLU A 63 -28.24 -3.42 -33.23
CA GLU A 63 -29.18 -4.45 -32.77
C GLU A 63 -28.45 -5.72 -32.29
N THR A 64 -27.47 -6.17 -33.04
CA THR A 64 -26.73 -7.42 -32.75
C THR A 64 -25.43 -7.21 -32.02
N GLY A 65 -24.89 -5.97 -31.96
CA GLY A 65 -23.60 -5.63 -31.38
C GLY A 65 -22.38 -6.14 -32.15
N VAL A 66 -22.60 -6.78 -33.31
CA VAL A 66 -21.55 -7.31 -34.18
C VAL A 66 -20.78 -6.17 -34.82
N LYS A 67 -19.44 -6.28 -34.83
CA LYS A 67 -18.56 -5.32 -35.50
C LYS A 67 -18.06 -5.92 -36.79
N THR A 68 -18.30 -5.24 -37.93
CA THR A 68 -17.75 -5.58 -39.25
C THR A 68 -16.73 -4.52 -39.65
N ILE A 69 -15.67 -4.93 -40.35
CA ILE A 69 -14.67 -3.99 -40.83
C ILE A 69 -15.25 -3.24 -42.02
N HIS A 70 -15.36 -1.92 -41.91
CA HIS A 70 -15.82 -1.04 -42.98
C HIS A 70 -14.68 -0.67 -43.93
N ASP A 71 -13.55 -0.24 -43.39
CA ASP A 71 -12.41 0.24 -44.16
C ASP A 71 -11.10 0.03 -43.38
N ILE A 72 -10.01 -0.14 -44.14
CA ILE A 72 -8.66 -0.23 -43.60
C ILE A 72 -7.79 0.74 -44.38
N LYS A 73 -7.21 1.74 -43.67
CA LYS A 73 -6.27 2.71 -44.24
C LYS A 73 -4.92 2.53 -43.61
N GLU A 74 -3.90 2.39 -44.44
CA GLU A 74 -2.50 2.28 -44.00
C GLU A 74 -1.71 3.43 -44.59
N GLN A 75 -0.83 4.01 -43.72
CA GLN A 75 0.09 5.04 -44.16
C GLN A 75 1.39 4.91 -43.38
N GLU A 76 2.51 4.94 -44.10
CA GLU A 76 3.82 5.06 -43.51
C GLU A 76 4.10 6.51 -43.10
N VAL A 77 4.49 6.72 -41.86
CA VAL A 77 4.78 8.04 -41.28
C VAL A 77 6.20 8.03 -40.72
N TYR A 78 6.98 9.06 -41.04
CA TYR A 78 8.25 9.30 -40.37
C TYR A 78 8.02 9.64 -38.89
N PHE A 79 8.65 8.85 -38.00
CA PHE A 79 8.48 9.01 -36.56
C PHE A 79 9.61 9.83 -35.92
N GLY A 80 10.84 9.69 -36.44
CA GLY A 80 12.02 10.39 -35.95
C GLY A 80 13.30 9.65 -36.29
N ASP A 81 14.44 10.23 -35.95
CA ASP A 81 15.74 9.60 -36.09
C ASP A 81 16.15 8.92 -34.76
N VAL A 82 16.66 7.69 -34.88
CA VAL A 82 17.17 6.92 -33.75
C VAL A 82 18.68 6.87 -33.85
N PRO A 83 19.43 7.41 -32.85
CA PRO A 83 20.88 7.31 -32.85
C PRO A 83 21.36 5.86 -32.84
N LEU A 84 22.33 5.54 -33.65
CA LEU A 84 22.96 4.22 -33.69
C LEU A 84 24.17 4.18 -32.74
N MET A 85 24.36 3.03 -32.14
CA MET A 85 25.55 2.72 -31.34
C MET A 85 26.70 2.34 -32.26
N THR A 86 27.89 2.89 -32.02
CA THR A 86 29.10 2.49 -32.70
C THR A 86 29.61 1.15 -32.17
N GLU A 87 30.60 0.56 -32.86
CA GLU A 87 31.26 -0.68 -32.43
C GLU A 87 31.90 -0.56 -31.03
N ASN A 88 32.29 0.65 -30.65
CA ASN A 88 32.92 0.95 -29.35
C ASN A 88 31.89 1.16 -28.23
N GLY A 89 30.57 1.04 -28.50
CA GLY A 89 29.50 1.28 -27.51
C GLY A 89 29.23 2.76 -27.26
N THR A 90 29.61 3.63 -28.17
CA THR A 90 29.43 5.09 -28.09
C THR A 90 28.34 5.54 -29.08
N PHE A 91 27.94 6.81 -28.98
CA PHE A 91 27.00 7.47 -29.91
C PHE A 91 27.65 8.75 -30.44
N ILE A 92 27.43 9.03 -31.72
CA ILE A 92 27.84 10.30 -32.29
C ILE A 92 26.64 11.23 -32.36
N ILE A 93 26.68 12.29 -31.58
CA ILE A 93 25.60 13.29 -31.48
C ILE A 93 26.19 14.66 -31.85
N ASN A 94 25.68 15.24 -32.93
CA ASN A 94 26.17 16.53 -33.45
C ASN A 94 27.71 16.52 -33.63
N GLY A 95 28.27 15.44 -34.16
CA GLY A 95 29.70 15.26 -34.40
C GLY A 95 30.53 14.96 -33.13
N THR A 96 29.92 14.93 -31.96
CA THR A 96 30.61 14.64 -30.69
C THR A 96 30.37 13.21 -30.26
N GLU A 97 31.40 12.47 -29.95
CA GLU A 97 31.30 11.13 -29.40
C GLU A 97 30.84 11.18 -27.96
N ARG A 98 29.77 10.43 -27.63
CA ARG A 98 29.13 10.39 -26.32
C ARG A 98 28.89 8.95 -25.89
N VAL A 99 28.86 8.75 -24.59
CA VAL A 99 28.56 7.45 -23.98
C VAL A 99 27.43 7.61 -22.96
N ILE A 100 26.56 6.59 -22.85
CA ILE A 100 25.51 6.55 -21.83
C ILE A 100 26.16 6.11 -20.53
N VAL A 101 26.04 6.94 -19.49
CA VAL A 101 26.52 6.64 -18.14
C VAL A 101 25.33 6.12 -17.29
N SER A 102 25.59 5.09 -16.50
CA SER A 102 24.61 4.59 -15.53
C SER A 102 24.34 5.65 -14.46
N GLN A 103 23.09 5.95 -14.23
CA GLN A 103 22.66 6.87 -13.18
C GLN A 103 22.21 6.10 -11.95
N LEU A 104 22.83 6.43 -10.80
CA LEU A 104 22.38 5.90 -9.52
C LEU A 104 21.07 6.56 -9.08
N HIS A 105 20.13 5.75 -8.63
CA HIS A 105 18.89 6.21 -8.03
C HIS A 105 18.61 5.45 -6.73
N ARG A 106 17.68 5.94 -5.91
CA ARG A 106 17.25 5.22 -4.71
C ARG A 106 16.62 3.89 -5.11
N SER A 107 17.06 2.81 -4.46
CA SER A 107 16.48 1.49 -4.68
C SER A 107 15.02 1.48 -4.22
N PRO A 108 14.13 0.75 -4.90
CA PRO A 108 12.78 0.52 -4.35
C PRO A 108 12.87 -0.29 -3.05
N GLY A 109 11.90 -0.08 -2.16
CA GLY A 109 11.83 -0.74 -0.86
C GLY A 109 11.25 0.16 0.24
N ALA A 110 11.37 -0.27 1.50
CA ALA A 110 11.01 0.51 2.67
C ALA A 110 12.24 1.09 3.36
N PHE A 111 12.16 2.35 3.75
CA PHE A 111 13.24 3.08 4.42
C PHE A 111 12.69 3.77 5.65
N PHE A 112 13.43 3.69 6.76
CA PHE A 112 13.08 4.34 8.00
C PHE A 112 14.22 5.26 8.43
N HIS A 113 13.88 6.48 8.80
CA HIS A 113 14.84 7.46 9.30
C HIS A 113 14.17 8.40 10.31
N SER A 114 14.98 9.08 11.08
CA SER A 114 14.54 10.11 12.02
C SER A 114 15.14 11.44 11.60
N GLU A 115 14.33 12.49 11.53
CA GLU A 115 14.82 13.85 11.28
C GLU A 115 15.37 14.49 12.54
N ASP A 116 14.72 14.20 13.68
CA ASP A 116 15.11 14.62 15.00
C ASP A 116 14.74 13.53 16.04
N LYS A 117 14.85 13.83 17.34
CA LYS A 117 14.52 12.86 18.40
C LYS A 117 13.03 12.51 18.52
N SER A 118 12.15 13.26 17.86
CA SER A 118 10.70 13.16 18.01
C SER A 118 9.95 12.88 16.71
N THR A 119 10.60 13.03 15.55
CA THR A 119 9.98 12.85 14.23
C THR A 119 10.58 11.63 13.54
N PHE A 120 9.75 10.64 13.28
CA PHE A 120 10.14 9.41 12.62
C PHE A 120 9.41 9.31 11.27
N ILE A 121 10.14 8.92 10.25
CA ILE A 121 9.61 8.82 8.88
C ILE A 121 9.85 7.43 8.35
N GLY A 122 8.78 6.80 7.85
CA GLY A 122 8.81 5.57 7.09
C GLY A 122 8.44 5.86 5.64
N GLN A 123 9.34 5.54 4.69
CA GLN A 123 9.13 5.78 3.27
C GLN A 123 8.99 4.46 2.52
N ILE A 124 7.95 4.35 1.72
CA ILE A 124 7.76 3.26 0.77
C ILE A 124 8.03 3.81 -0.63
N ILE A 125 9.11 3.32 -1.25
CA ILE A 125 9.57 3.75 -2.56
C ILE A 125 9.36 2.60 -3.55
N PRO A 126 8.43 2.72 -4.51
CA PRO A 126 8.28 1.73 -5.58
C PRO A 126 9.36 1.90 -6.65
N TYR A 127 9.54 0.90 -7.50
CA TYR A 127 10.35 1.04 -8.72
C TYR A 127 9.70 2.03 -9.69
N ARG A 128 8.38 1.95 -9.83
CA ARG A 128 7.54 2.86 -10.62
C ARG A 128 6.26 3.15 -9.86
N GLY A 129 5.89 4.41 -9.72
CA GLY A 129 4.67 4.85 -9.08
C GLY A 129 4.89 5.87 -7.97
N SER A 130 3.82 6.15 -7.23
CA SER A 130 3.81 7.17 -6.18
C SER A 130 4.55 6.73 -4.93
N TRP A 131 5.32 7.64 -4.35
CA TRP A 131 5.97 7.44 -3.06
C TRP A 131 4.97 7.65 -1.94
N VAL A 132 5.03 6.80 -0.92
CA VAL A 132 4.23 6.94 0.29
C VAL A 132 5.17 7.14 1.47
N GLU A 133 4.95 8.21 2.21
CA GLU A 133 5.73 8.53 3.41
C GLU A 133 4.78 8.58 4.61
N PHE A 134 5.11 7.83 5.65
CA PHE A 134 4.47 7.87 6.95
C PHE A 134 5.31 8.73 7.88
N GLU A 135 4.71 9.73 8.48
CA GLU A 135 5.37 10.66 9.40
C GLU A 135 4.70 10.58 10.77
N TYR A 136 5.47 10.14 11.76
CA TYR A 136 5.08 10.18 13.17
C TYR A 136 5.61 11.47 13.77
N ASP A 137 4.73 12.27 14.35
CA ASP A 137 5.09 13.58 14.91
C ASP A 137 5.13 13.61 16.44
N ALA A 138 5.74 14.67 16.99
CA ALA A 138 5.85 14.88 18.43
C ALA A 138 4.51 15.00 19.19
N LYS A 139 3.38 15.08 18.49
CA LYS A 139 2.02 15.13 19.05
C LYS A 139 1.34 13.77 19.10
N ASN A 140 2.08 12.68 18.93
CA ASN A 140 1.56 11.32 18.83
C ASN A 140 0.51 11.15 17.73
N LEU A 141 0.76 11.74 16.55
CA LEU A 141 -0.11 11.62 15.40
C LEU A 141 0.64 11.02 14.22
N LEU A 142 -0.03 10.12 13.52
CA LEU A 142 0.50 9.49 12.32
C LEU A 142 -0.12 10.14 11.07
N TYR A 143 0.74 10.67 10.22
CA TYR A 143 0.38 11.29 8.95
C TYR A 143 0.89 10.48 7.78
N VAL A 144 0.24 10.65 6.65
CA VAL A 144 0.68 10.14 5.33
C VAL A 144 0.91 11.31 4.38
N ARG A 145 1.94 11.19 3.58
CA ARG A 145 2.25 12.07 2.48
C ARG A 145 2.45 11.23 1.21
N ILE A 146 1.80 11.59 0.13
CA ILE A 146 1.93 10.94 -1.17
C ILE A 146 2.65 11.89 -2.12
N ASP A 147 3.71 11.44 -2.79
CA ASP A 147 4.51 12.23 -3.75
C ASP A 147 4.90 13.62 -3.22
N ARG A 148 5.27 13.68 -1.93
CA ARG A 148 5.64 14.94 -1.25
C ARG A 148 4.56 16.02 -1.26
N LYS A 149 3.29 15.65 -1.50
CA LYS A 149 2.14 16.56 -1.40
C LYS A 149 1.82 16.87 0.06
N ARG A 150 0.78 17.67 0.30
CA ARG A 150 0.35 18.04 1.64
C ARG A 150 -0.09 16.81 2.45
N LYS A 151 0.47 16.63 3.66
CA LYS A 151 0.16 15.50 4.55
C LYS A 151 -1.29 15.51 5.06
N PHE A 152 -1.80 14.34 5.33
CA PHE A 152 -3.10 14.07 5.95
C PHE A 152 -2.97 12.89 6.93
N LEU A 153 -3.96 12.66 7.78
CA LEU A 153 -3.90 11.58 8.77
C LEU A 153 -3.82 10.20 8.10
N ALA A 154 -3.01 9.31 8.67
CA ALA A 154 -2.84 7.95 8.15
C ALA A 154 -4.14 7.14 8.16
N THR A 155 -5.04 7.43 9.09
CA THR A 155 -6.38 6.83 9.19
C THR A 155 -7.21 7.03 7.91
N VAL A 156 -7.10 8.20 7.28
CA VAL A 156 -7.72 8.47 5.98
C VAL A 156 -7.16 7.56 4.89
N PHE A 157 -5.84 7.34 4.88
CA PHE A 157 -5.20 6.43 3.93
C PHE A 157 -5.63 4.98 4.15
N LEU A 158 -5.68 4.54 5.41
CA LEU A 158 -6.14 3.20 5.77
C LEU A 158 -7.60 2.96 5.34
N ARG A 159 -8.50 3.96 5.53
CA ARG A 159 -9.87 3.89 5.03
C ARG A 159 -9.95 3.80 3.51
N ALA A 160 -9.12 4.55 2.80
CA ALA A 160 -9.04 4.48 1.33
C ALA A 160 -8.50 3.13 0.84
N LEU A 161 -7.65 2.44 1.62
CA LEU A 161 -7.19 1.08 1.33
C LEU A 161 -8.27 0.00 1.58
N GLY A 162 -9.39 0.34 2.24
CA GLY A 162 -10.52 -0.56 2.42
C GLY A 162 -10.90 -0.88 3.87
N LEU A 163 -10.19 -0.34 4.88
CA LEU A 163 -10.60 -0.45 6.28
C LEU A 163 -11.75 0.52 6.55
N ARG A 164 -12.96 0.03 6.50
CA ARG A 164 -14.18 0.86 6.44
C ARG A 164 -14.56 1.46 7.79
N SER A 165 -14.39 0.70 8.86
CA SER A 165 -14.83 1.08 10.20
C SER A 165 -13.64 1.36 11.13
N MET A 166 -13.92 1.98 12.27
CA MET A 166 -12.91 2.27 13.28
C MET A 166 -12.42 1.00 13.98
N ASP A 167 -13.33 0.07 14.25
CA ASP A 167 -13.02 -1.22 14.85
C ASP A 167 -12.14 -2.10 13.97
N GLU A 168 -12.31 -2.09 12.63
CA GLU A 168 -11.41 -2.78 11.70
C GLU A 168 -9.98 -2.23 11.80
N ILE A 169 -9.83 -0.91 11.90
CA ILE A 169 -8.50 -0.30 12.07
C ILE A 169 -7.92 -0.67 13.44
N ILE A 170 -8.71 -0.58 14.52
CA ILE A 170 -8.26 -0.94 15.88
C ILE A 170 -7.80 -2.39 15.91
N ARG A 171 -8.58 -3.34 15.41
CA ARG A 171 -8.25 -4.78 15.41
C ARG A 171 -7.02 -5.13 14.58
N LEU A 172 -6.72 -4.34 13.53
CA LEU A 172 -5.54 -4.58 12.69
C LEU A 172 -4.24 -4.21 13.42
N PHE A 173 -4.30 -3.21 14.31
CA PHE A 173 -3.09 -2.64 14.92
C PHE A 173 -2.96 -2.91 16.41
N TYR A 174 -4.06 -3.14 17.13
CA TYR A 174 -4.06 -3.36 18.56
C TYR A 174 -4.53 -4.76 18.94
N SER A 175 -3.99 -5.26 20.04
CA SER A 175 -4.46 -6.49 20.64
C SER A 175 -5.77 -6.26 21.39
N VAL A 176 -6.88 -6.72 20.80
CA VAL A 176 -8.21 -6.60 21.39
C VAL A 176 -8.50 -7.78 22.32
N SER A 177 -9.11 -7.49 23.46
CA SER A 177 -9.54 -8.48 24.45
C SER A 177 -11.06 -8.43 24.64
N SER A 178 -11.67 -9.61 24.77
CA SER A 178 -13.09 -9.73 25.05
C SER A 178 -13.33 -9.83 26.57
N LEU A 179 -14.30 -9.05 27.05
CA LEU A 179 -14.80 -9.07 28.40
C LEU A 179 -16.26 -9.53 28.41
N HIS A 180 -16.60 -10.44 29.30
CA HIS A 180 -17.98 -10.84 29.54
C HIS A 180 -18.44 -10.38 30.92
N ILE A 181 -19.60 -9.77 30.99
CA ILE A 181 -20.23 -9.37 32.24
C ILE A 181 -21.24 -10.46 32.64
N ARG A 182 -20.96 -11.14 33.77
CA ARG A 182 -21.87 -12.18 34.33
C ARG A 182 -22.18 -11.85 35.78
N GLN A 183 -23.46 -11.69 36.08
CA GLN A 183 -23.91 -11.39 37.45
C GLN A 183 -23.20 -10.21 38.13
N GLY A 184 -22.81 -9.18 37.35
CA GLY A 184 -22.13 -8.02 37.88
C GLY A 184 -20.60 -8.16 37.99
N VAL A 185 -20.06 -9.30 37.55
CA VAL A 185 -18.61 -9.59 37.63
C VAL A 185 -18.03 -9.61 36.22
N LEU A 186 -16.85 -9.01 36.07
CA LEU A 186 -16.08 -8.99 34.82
C LEU A 186 -15.32 -10.30 34.67
N HIS A 187 -15.51 -10.95 33.54
CA HIS A 187 -14.75 -12.11 33.10
C HIS A 187 -13.95 -11.75 31.87
N TRP A 188 -12.64 -11.96 31.92
CA TRP A 188 -11.73 -11.70 30.80
C TRP A 188 -11.37 -13.00 30.11
N GLN A 189 -11.48 -13.02 28.80
CA GLN A 189 -11.05 -14.16 27.98
C GLN A 189 -9.56 -14.44 28.18
N VAL A 190 -9.19 -15.70 28.36
CA VAL A 190 -7.81 -16.11 28.58
C VAL A 190 -6.99 -15.90 27.31
N ASN A 191 -6.15 -14.87 27.32
CA ASN A 191 -5.22 -14.51 26.25
C ASN A 191 -3.97 -13.82 26.82
N GLU A 192 -3.01 -13.47 25.98
CA GLU A 192 -1.75 -12.87 26.39
C GLU A 192 -1.91 -11.53 27.13
N ASN A 193 -2.99 -10.79 26.86
CA ASN A 193 -3.28 -9.51 27.51
C ASN A 193 -3.62 -9.62 29.01
N LEU A 194 -3.89 -10.82 29.50
CA LEU A 194 -4.07 -11.11 30.93
C LEU A 194 -2.76 -11.07 31.73
N VAL A 195 -1.61 -11.23 31.08
CA VAL A 195 -0.33 -11.24 31.78
C VAL A 195 -0.06 -9.88 32.40
N GLY A 196 0.18 -9.87 33.73
CA GLY A 196 0.39 -8.66 34.52
C GLY A 196 -0.88 -8.04 35.10
N ARG A 197 -2.08 -8.51 34.73
CA ARG A 197 -3.36 -8.13 35.33
C ARG A 197 -3.59 -8.87 36.65
N SER A 198 -4.41 -8.31 37.50
CA SER A 198 -4.71 -8.89 38.83
C SER A 198 -5.97 -9.76 38.76
N ALA A 199 -5.91 -10.95 39.31
CA ALA A 199 -7.05 -11.83 39.42
C ALA A 199 -8.13 -11.21 40.34
N GLY A 200 -9.39 -11.18 39.90
CA GLY A 200 -10.52 -10.69 40.70
C GLY A 200 -10.90 -11.66 41.80
N ALA A 201 -10.83 -12.96 41.53
CA ALA A 201 -11.05 -14.05 42.48
C ALA A 201 -9.84 -14.98 42.61
N THR A 202 -9.86 -15.88 43.58
CA THR A 202 -8.84 -16.94 43.67
C THR A 202 -9.02 -17.93 42.54
N ILE A 203 -8.01 -18.03 41.67
CA ILE A 203 -7.99 -18.96 40.55
C ILE A 203 -7.22 -20.22 40.99
N THR A 204 -7.85 -21.39 40.88
CA THR A 204 -7.22 -22.68 41.08
C THR A 204 -7.31 -23.47 39.80
N VAL A 205 -6.16 -23.90 39.26
CA VAL A 205 -6.12 -24.67 38.02
C VAL A 205 -6.36 -26.14 38.31
N PRO A 206 -7.44 -26.75 37.78
CA PRO A 206 -7.75 -28.16 38.03
C PRO A 206 -6.61 -29.07 37.60
N GLY A 207 -6.27 -30.06 38.47
CA GLY A 207 -5.24 -31.05 38.14
C GLY A 207 -3.79 -30.60 38.34
N THR A 208 -3.58 -29.37 38.84
CA THR A 208 -2.25 -28.82 39.13
C THR A 208 -2.20 -28.22 40.52
N GLU A 209 -0.99 -28.00 41.05
CA GLU A 209 -0.80 -27.26 42.31
C GLU A 209 -0.79 -25.73 42.09
N VAL A 210 -1.06 -25.28 40.87
CA VAL A 210 -1.02 -23.86 40.49
C VAL A 210 -2.30 -23.16 40.98
N SER A 211 -2.12 -22.22 41.88
CA SER A 211 -3.23 -21.35 42.33
C SER A 211 -2.74 -19.92 42.50
N VAL A 212 -3.60 -18.96 42.24
CA VAL A 212 -3.34 -17.53 42.41
C VAL A 212 -4.49 -16.94 43.23
N LYS A 213 -4.13 -16.25 44.32
CA LYS A 213 -5.12 -15.59 45.18
C LYS A 213 -5.65 -14.31 44.51
N ALA A 214 -6.86 -13.93 44.84
CA ALA A 214 -7.44 -12.64 44.48
C ALA A 214 -6.48 -11.48 44.74
N GLY A 215 -6.41 -10.53 43.81
CA GLY A 215 -5.51 -9.37 43.87
C GLY A 215 -4.05 -9.66 43.51
N LYS A 216 -3.68 -10.88 43.16
CA LYS A 216 -2.34 -11.22 42.67
C LYS A 216 -2.28 -11.20 41.14
N LYS A 217 -1.11 -10.80 40.62
CA LYS A 217 -0.87 -10.68 39.18
C LYS A 217 -0.80 -12.05 38.51
N ILE A 218 -1.43 -12.13 37.35
CA ILE A 218 -1.40 -13.29 36.46
C ILE A 218 -0.05 -13.32 35.73
N THR A 219 0.69 -14.42 35.91
CA THR A 219 2.00 -14.62 35.29
C THR A 219 1.89 -15.41 33.99
N LYS A 220 2.93 -15.38 33.17
CA LYS A 220 3.00 -16.20 31.93
C LYS A 220 2.83 -17.70 32.22
N THR A 221 3.41 -18.18 33.33
CA THR A 221 3.31 -19.58 33.76
C THR A 221 1.86 -19.94 34.13
N LEU A 222 1.15 -19.04 34.83
CA LEU A 222 -0.27 -19.24 35.13
C LEU A 222 -1.11 -19.22 33.85
N LEU A 223 -0.84 -18.27 32.96
CA LEU A 223 -1.56 -18.20 31.67
C LEU A 223 -1.43 -19.54 30.89
N GLN A 224 -0.23 -20.09 30.80
CA GLN A 224 0.00 -21.39 30.14
C GLN A 224 -0.82 -22.51 30.85
N ALA A 225 -0.79 -22.57 32.16
CA ALA A 225 -1.56 -23.56 32.93
C ALA A 225 -3.08 -23.40 32.73
N LEU A 226 -3.59 -22.16 32.61
CA LEU A 226 -5.00 -21.88 32.30
C LEU A 226 -5.39 -22.40 30.90
N VAL A 227 -4.56 -22.14 29.90
CA VAL A 227 -4.77 -22.62 28.52
C VAL A 227 -4.73 -24.15 28.45
N GLU A 228 -3.74 -24.79 29.11
CA GLU A 228 -3.62 -26.25 29.15
C GLU A 228 -4.80 -26.91 29.89
N ALA A 229 -5.36 -26.25 30.90
CA ALA A 229 -6.52 -26.72 31.64
C ALA A 229 -7.86 -26.44 30.91
N GLY A 230 -7.83 -25.76 29.75
CA GLY A 230 -9.05 -25.42 28.97
C GLY A 230 -9.92 -24.36 29.67
N ILE A 231 -9.37 -23.52 30.52
CA ILE A 231 -10.10 -22.41 31.16
C ILE A 231 -10.15 -21.27 30.16
N GLU A 232 -11.35 -20.90 29.73
CA GLU A 232 -11.56 -19.88 28.70
C GLU A 232 -11.63 -18.47 29.25
N GLU A 233 -12.07 -18.30 30.51
CA GLU A 233 -12.28 -16.99 31.13
C GLU A 233 -11.83 -17.00 32.59
N VAL A 234 -11.40 -15.84 33.05
CA VAL A 234 -11.05 -15.61 34.44
C VAL A 234 -11.70 -14.33 34.97
N GLU A 235 -12.10 -14.33 36.22
CA GLU A 235 -12.62 -13.15 36.91
C GLU A 235 -11.50 -12.12 37.12
N VAL A 236 -11.78 -10.85 36.79
CA VAL A 236 -10.88 -9.72 36.97
C VAL A 236 -11.56 -8.59 37.75
N SER A 237 -10.75 -7.74 38.37
CA SER A 237 -11.26 -6.57 39.08
C SER A 237 -11.56 -5.42 38.13
N ASP A 238 -12.55 -4.59 38.43
CA ASP A 238 -12.87 -3.36 37.70
C ASP A 238 -11.67 -2.38 37.61
N ALA A 239 -10.76 -2.43 38.58
CA ALA A 239 -9.53 -1.63 38.56
C ALA A 239 -8.61 -1.96 37.35
N GLU A 240 -8.74 -3.15 36.78
CA GLU A 240 -7.97 -3.56 35.59
C GLU A 240 -8.46 -2.91 34.29
N LEU A 241 -9.57 -2.17 34.34
CA LEU A 241 -10.06 -1.36 33.22
C LEU A 241 -9.40 0.02 33.13
N GLU A 242 -8.52 0.39 34.06
CA GLU A 242 -7.80 1.65 34.00
C GLU A 242 -6.96 1.70 32.72
N GLY A 243 -7.18 2.73 31.89
CA GLY A 243 -6.54 2.89 30.58
C GLY A 243 -7.07 1.99 29.46
N ALA A 244 -8.19 1.27 29.69
CA ALA A 244 -8.87 0.51 28.67
C ALA A 244 -9.73 1.43 27.78
N TYR A 245 -9.77 1.14 26.48
CA TYR A 245 -10.61 1.79 25.49
C TYR A 245 -11.51 0.77 24.82
N SER A 246 -12.71 1.19 24.41
CA SER A 246 -13.61 0.32 23.67
C SER A 246 -13.08 0.08 22.25
N ALA A 247 -13.00 -1.18 21.82
CA ALA A 247 -12.60 -1.51 20.46
C ALA A 247 -13.74 -1.37 19.45
N THR A 248 -14.98 -1.45 19.92
CA THR A 248 -16.22 -1.36 19.11
C THR A 248 -17.20 -0.41 19.78
N ASP A 249 -18.21 0.03 19.03
CA ASP A 249 -19.32 0.77 19.63
C ASP A 249 -20.07 -0.13 20.61
N VAL A 250 -20.28 0.36 21.82
CA VAL A 250 -21.12 -0.31 22.83
C VAL A 250 -22.56 0.16 22.63
N VAL A 251 -23.41 -0.72 22.15
CA VAL A 251 -24.77 -0.39 21.74
C VAL A 251 -25.79 -1.08 22.64
N ASP A 252 -26.80 -0.35 23.09
CA ASP A 252 -27.94 -0.89 23.79
C ASP A 252 -28.72 -1.83 22.86
N PRO A 253 -28.82 -3.14 23.16
CA PRO A 253 -29.46 -4.09 22.26
C PRO A 253 -30.98 -3.89 22.14
N SER A 254 -31.60 -3.14 23.07
CA SER A 254 -33.05 -2.91 23.09
C SER A 254 -33.45 -1.66 22.30
N THR A 255 -32.64 -0.61 22.35
CA THR A 255 -32.93 0.69 21.74
C THR A 255 -32.09 1.01 20.51
N GLY A 256 -30.92 0.36 20.35
CA GLY A 256 -29.95 0.71 19.33
C GLY A 256 -29.16 1.98 19.64
N GLU A 257 -29.29 2.56 20.83
CA GLU A 257 -28.55 3.74 21.26
C GLU A 257 -27.10 3.37 21.55
N VAL A 258 -26.16 4.19 21.07
CA VAL A 258 -24.72 4.03 21.36
C VAL A 258 -24.46 4.57 22.76
N ILE A 259 -24.04 3.66 23.67
CA ILE A 259 -23.66 3.98 25.05
C ILE A 259 -22.23 4.56 25.10
N LEU A 260 -21.34 3.98 24.29
CA LEU A 260 -19.94 4.39 24.17
C LEU A 260 -19.47 4.15 22.73
N GLU A 261 -18.87 5.15 22.12
CA GLU A 261 -18.28 4.99 20.79
C GLU A 261 -16.95 4.21 20.85
N ALA A 262 -16.61 3.55 19.75
CA ALA A 262 -15.29 2.93 19.59
C ALA A 262 -14.17 3.95 19.81
N ASN A 263 -13.06 3.51 20.40
CA ASN A 263 -11.92 4.33 20.75
C ASN A 263 -12.17 5.38 21.83
N GLU A 264 -13.21 5.23 22.63
CA GLU A 264 -13.45 6.01 23.84
C GLU A 264 -13.04 5.21 25.08
N GLU A 265 -12.70 5.90 26.18
CA GLU A 265 -12.22 5.28 27.41
C GLU A 265 -13.31 4.46 28.11
N MET A 266 -13.01 3.21 28.43
CA MET A 266 -13.88 2.30 29.14
C MET A 266 -13.75 2.50 30.65
N THR A 267 -14.72 3.18 31.24
CA THR A 267 -14.73 3.43 32.69
C THR A 267 -15.63 2.42 33.43
N PRO A 268 -15.43 2.17 34.74
CA PRO A 268 -16.35 1.33 35.54
C PRO A 268 -17.81 1.79 35.48
N ARG A 269 -18.03 3.09 35.36
CA ARG A 269 -19.39 3.66 35.20
C ARG A 269 -20.04 3.22 33.89
N ILE A 270 -19.27 3.20 32.80
CA ILE A 270 -19.77 2.73 31.47
C ILE A 270 -20.09 1.25 31.54
N VAL A 271 -19.24 0.45 32.21
CA VAL A 271 -19.51 -0.99 32.39
C VAL A 271 -20.79 -1.22 33.17
N ALA A 272 -21.02 -0.50 34.27
CA ALA A 272 -22.26 -0.60 35.04
C ALA A 272 -23.50 -0.22 34.20
N MET A 273 -23.39 0.87 33.43
CA MET A 273 -24.46 1.32 32.52
C MET A 273 -24.74 0.32 31.39
N ALA A 274 -23.71 -0.26 30.80
CA ALA A 274 -23.80 -1.29 29.78
C ALA A 274 -24.53 -2.52 30.34
N GLN A 275 -24.18 -2.94 31.57
CA GLN A 275 -24.81 -4.05 32.25
C GLN A 275 -26.30 -3.78 32.51
N GLU A 276 -26.67 -2.61 33.04
CA GLU A 276 -28.06 -2.21 33.28
C GLU A 276 -28.91 -2.26 32.02
N ARG A 277 -28.29 -1.99 30.84
CA ARG A 277 -28.94 -2.04 29.54
C ARG A 277 -28.85 -3.41 28.84
N GLY A 278 -28.32 -4.41 29.53
CA GLY A 278 -28.28 -5.80 29.03
C GLY A 278 -27.12 -6.08 28.05
N VAL A 279 -26.11 -5.21 27.98
CA VAL A 279 -24.88 -5.47 27.22
C VAL A 279 -23.99 -6.36 28.09
N ASN A 280 -23.75 -7.58 27.63
CA ASN A 280 -22.96 -8.57 28.38
C ASN A 280 -21.56 -8.82 27.80
N ASN A 281 -21.30 -8.36 26.56
CA ASN A 281 -20.04 -8.55 25.87
C ASN A 281 -19.44 -7.18 25.55
N LEU A 282 -18.19 -6.97 25.95
CA LEU A 282 -17.42 -5.77 25.67
C LEU A 282 -16.10 -6.17 25.03
N GLU A 283 -15.61 -5.36 24.14
CA GLU A 283 -14.29 -5.53 23.53
C GLU A 283 -13.43 -4.32 23.86
N ILE A 284 -12.27 -4.57 24.42
CA ILE A 284 -11.36 -3.51 24.88
C ILE A 284 -9.95 -3.68 24.34
N PHE A 285 -9.23 -2.60 24.31
CA PHE A 285 -7.79 -2.56 24.02
C PHE A 285 -7.09 -1.51 24.88
N PHE A 286 -5.76 -1.59 24.97
CA PHE A 286 -4.96 -0.70 25.82
C PHE A 286 -3.92 0.02 24.97
N PRO A 287 -4.23 1.19 24.40
CA PRO A 287 -3.33 1.88 23.48
C PRO A 287 -1.99 2.27 24.11
N GLU A 288 -1.95 2.64 25.39
CA GLU A 288 -0.70 3.03 26.06
C GLU A 288 0.22 1.84 26.39
N SER A 289 -0.33 0.64 26.50
CA SER A 289 0.42 -0.58 26.86
C SER A 289 0.80 -1.41 25.64
N ASP A 290 0.25 -1.11 24.48
CA ASP A 290 0.54 -1.80 23.21
C ASP A 290 1.87 -1.32 22.63
N GLU A 291 2.53 -2.16 21.82
CA GLU A 291 3.80 -1.83 21.15
C GLU A 291 3.71 -0.60 20.24
N ILE A 292 2.54 -0.36 19.64
CA ILE A 292 2.27 0.79 18.77
C ILE A 292 2.10 2.08 19.58
N GLY A 293 1.76 1.97 20.87
CA GLY A 293 1.40 3.11 21.70
C GLY A 293 0.08 3.76 21.26
N SER A 294 -0.24 4.93 21.81
CA SER A 294 -1.51 5.61 21.55
C SER A 294 -1.60 6.36 20.23
N VAL A 295 -0.59 6.31 19.37
CA VAL A 295 -0.48 7.13 18.16
C VAL A 295 -1.65 6.96 17.20
N LEU A 296 -2.07 5.73 16.96
CA LEU A 296 -3.17 5.45 16.04
C LEU A 296 -4.52 5.80 16.68
N SER A 297 -4.71 5.48 17.97
CA SER A 297 -5.88 5.87 18.76
C SER A 297 -6.06 7.39 18.75
N GLN A 298 -5.01 8.15 18.99
CA GLN A 298 -5.02 9.63 18.94
C GLN A 298 -5.30 10.15 17.52
N SER A 299 -4.76 9.50 16.50
CA SER A 299 -5.01 9.85 15.10
C SER A 299 -6.48 9.60 14.72
N LEU A 300 -7.09 8.49 15.18
CA LEU A 300 -8.50 8.17 14.98
C LEU A 300 -9.42 9.21 15.67
N LYS A 301 -9.08 9.65 16.90
CA LYS A 301 -9.84 10.71 17.60
C LYS A 301 -9.84 12.04 16.86
N LYS A 302 -8.73 12.36 16.19
CA LYS A 302 -8.58 13.60 15.43
C LYS A 302 -9.19 13.53 14.03
N ASP A 303 -9.42 12.33 13.51
CA ASP A 303 -9.93 12.13 12.15
C ASP A 303 -11.43 12.44 12.09
N SER A 304 -11.79 13.39 11.22
CA SER A 304 -13.19 13.72 10.93
C SER A 304 -13.79 12.86 9.82
N ILE A 305 -12.97 12.12 9.09
CA ILE A 305 -13.39 11.25 7.98
C ILE A 305 -13.88 9.92 8.54
N ARG A 306 -15.08 9.51 8.18
CA ARG A 306 -15.71 8.31 8.72
C ARG A 306 -15.90 7.20 7.70
N THR A 307 -15.99 7.55 6.42
CA THR A 307 -16.31 6.59 5.36
C THR A 307 -15.17 6.42 4.36
N HIS A 308 -15.18 5.30 3.65
CA HIS A 308 -14.25 5.02 2.56
C HIS A 308 -14.35 6.05 1.44
N GLU A 309 -15.58 6.44 1.10
CA GLU A 309 -15.86 7.40 0.03
C GLU A 309 -15.30 8.79 0.36
N GLU A 310 -15.51 9.25 1.59
CA GLU A 310 -14.94 10.52 2.07
C GLU A 310 -13.41 10.49 2.04
N ALA A 311 -12.81 9.37 2.41
CA ALA A 311 -11.36 9.19 2.39
C ALA A 311 -10.78 9.31 0.97
N LEU A 312 -11.41 8.68 -0.02
CA LEU A 312 -11.02 8.80 -1.43
C LEU A 312 -11.12 10.25 -1.93
N ILE A 313 -12.18 10.95 -1.57
CA ILE A 313 -12.41 12.36 -1.94
C ILE A 313 -11.36 13.27 -1.29
N GLU A 314 -11.03 13.03 -0.01
CA GLU A 314 -10.02 13.82 0.70
C GLU A 314 -8.63 13.63 0.08
N ILE A 315 -8.25 12.39 -0.27
CA ILE A 315 -7.00 12.11 -0.97
C ILE A 315 -6.97 12.79 -2.34
N TYR A 316 -8.07 12.73 -3.09
CA TYR A 316 -8.17 13.40 -4.38
C TYR A 316 -7.93 14.91 -4.27
N ARG A 317 -8.54 15.56 -3.27
CA ARG A 317 -8.33 17.02 -3.01
C ARG A 317 -6.86 17.35 -2.72
N ARG A 318 -6.14 16.44 -2.02
CA ARG A 318 -4.72 16.62 -1.73
C ARG A 318 -3.85 16.43 -2.97
N MET A 319 -4.21 15.48 -3.82
CA MET A 319 -3.44 15.15 -5.02
C MET A 319 -3.70 16.14 -6.16
N ARG A 320 -4.93 16.64 -6.29
CA ARG A 320 -5.37 17.56 -7.34
C ARG A 320 -6.08 18.79 -6.75
N PRO A 321 -5.34 19.70 -6.12
CA PRO A 321 -5.93 20.92 -5.58
C PRO A 321 -6.50 21.78 -6.72
N GLY A 322 -7.75 22.22 -6.55
CA GLY A 322 -8.46 23.03 -7.53
C GLY A 322 -9.43 22.26 -8.43
N ASP A 323 -9.27 20.95 -8.59
CA ASP A 323 -10.22 20.14 -9.35
C ASP A 323 -11.41 19.73 -8.45
N PRO A 324 -12.67 19.85 -8.90
CA PRO A 324 -13.81 19.37 -8.15
C PRO A 324 -13.80 17.84 -8.06
N PRO A 325 -13.80 17.26 -6.85
CA PRO A 325 -13.78 15.81 -6.70
C PRO A 325 -15.15 15.21 -6.99
N THR A 326 -15.17 14.13 -7.79
CA THR A 326 -16.31 13.21 -7.85
C THR A 326 -15.86 11.87 -7.25
N LEU A 327 -16.79 11.07 -6.77
CA LEU A 327 -16.45 9.76 -6.19
C LEU A 327 -15.76 8.86 -7.23
N GLU A 328 -16.25 8.85 -8.46
CA GLU A 328 -15.71 8.06 -9.57
C GLU A 328 -14.28 8.49 -9.93
N SER A 329 -14.05 9.81 -10.10
CA SER A 329 -12.71 10.32 -10.41
C SER A 329 -11.72 10.07 -9.26
N SER A 330 -12.19 10.17 -8.01
CA SER A 330 -11.38 9.91 -6.82
C SER A 330 -10.98 8.45 -6.71
N ARG A 331 -11.92 7.52 -6.94
CA ARG A 331 -11.66 6.07 -6.98
C ARG A 331 -10.68 5.73 -8.09
N THR A 332 -10.94 6.18 -9.31
CA THR A 332 -10.07 5.94 -10.47
C THR A 332 -8.65 6.45 -10.24
N LEU A 333 -8.50 7.63 -9.63
CA LEU A 333 -7.18 8.16 -9.29
C LEU A 333 -6.45 7.24 -8.31
N PHE A 334 -7.09 6.87 -7.21
CA PHE A 334 -6.50 6.03 -6.16
C PHE A 334 -6.13 4.64 -6.67
N GLU A 335 -7.03 3.99 -7.42
CA GLU A 335 -6.78 2.70 -8.05
C GLU A 335 -5.59 2.76 -9.03
N ASN A 336 -5.52 3.81 -9.85
CA ASN A 336 -4.40 4.01 -10.77
C ASN A 336 -3.06 4.26 -10.04
N MET A 337 -3.09 4.89 -8.86
CA MET A 337 -1.88 5.19 -8.10
C MET A 337 -1.27 3.96 -7.43
N PHE A 338 -2.10 2.99 -6.96
CA PHE A 338 -1.62 1.91 -6.10
C PHE A 338 -1.96 0.50 -6.59
N PHE A 339 -3.02 0.32 -7.39
CA PHE A 339 -3.53 -0.99 -7.79
C PHE A 339 -3.39 -1.29 -9.29
N ASN A 340 -2.95 -0.33 -10.09
CA ASN A 340 -2.72 -0.54 -11.51
C ASN A 340 -1.28 -1.00 -11.75
N ALA A 341 -1.08 -2.26 -12.12
CA ALA A 341 0.24 -2.85 -12.35
C ALA A 341 1.08 -2.14 -13.44
N GLN A 342 0.44 -1.43 -14.37
CA GLN A 342 1.14 -0.64 -15.37
C GLN A 342 1.68 0.69 -14.83
N LYS A 343 1.10 1.18 -13.72
CA LYS A 343 1.44 2.49 -13.13
C LYS A 343 2.18 2.38 -11.81
N TYR A 344 2.02 1.27 -11.08
CA TYR A 344 2.64 1.02 -9.79
C TYR A 344 3.29 -0.35 -9.74
N ASP A 345 4.58 -0.41 -9.49
CA ASP A 345 5.33 -1.66 -9.43
C ASP A 345 6.57 -1.53 -8.52
N PHE A 346 6.88 -2.56 -7.76
CA PHE A 346 8.07 -2.66 -6.91
C PHE A 346 9.28 -3.29 -7.61
N SER A 347 9.10 -3.95 -8.72
CA SER A 347 10.05 -4.91 -9.29
C SER A 347 10.35 -6.10 -8.34
N ARG A 348 11.00 -7.14 -8.86
CA ARG A 348 11.40 -8.30 -8.03
C ARG A 348 12.38 -7.92 -6.91
N VAL A 349 13.36 -7.06 -7.24
CA VAL A 349 14.38 -6.61 -6.27
C VAL A 349 13.77 -5.75 -5.18
N GLY A 350 12.89 -4.80 -5.55
CA GLY A 350 12.20 -3.94 -4.61
C GLY A 350 11.29 -4.73 -3.67
N ARG A 351 10.58 -5.73 -4.21
CA ARG A 351 9.71 -6.61 -3.41
C ARG A 351 10.50 -7.41 -2.40
N LEU A 352 11.60 -8.04 -2.82
CA LEU A 352 12.49 -8.76 -1.92
C LEU A 352 13.01 -7.87 -0.79
N LYS A 353 13.48 -6.66 -1.12
CA LYS A 353 13.97 -5.71 -0.11
C LYS A 353 12.88 -5.25 0.85
N LEU A 354 11.67 -5.01 0.35
CA LEU A 354 10.52 -4.66 1.17
C LEU A 354 10.18 -5.78 2.15
N ASN A 355 10.02 -7.01 1.65
CA ASN A 355 9.70 -8.18 2.45
C ASN A 355 10.77 -8.43 3.53
N THR A 356 12.04 -8.44 3.15
CA THR A 356 13.16 -8.61 4.10
C THR A 356 13.17 -7.53 5.18
N LYS A 357 12.88 -6.26 4.81
CA LYS A 357 12.89 -5.14 5.76
C LYS A 357 11.72 -5.18 6.74
N LEU A 358 10.57 -5.67 6.27
CA LEU A 358 9.34 -5.78 7.08
C LEU A 358 9.18 -7.14 7.77
N GLY A 359 10.10 -8.10 7.53
CA GLY A 359 10.01 -9.45 8.09
C GLY A 359 8.81 -10.25 7.56
N VAL A 360 8.42 -9.99 6.31
CA VAL A 360 7.30 -10.66 5.62
C VAL A 360 7.88 -11.56 4.54
N ASP A 361 7.34 -12.79 4.41
CA ASP A 361 7.76 -13.80 3.42
C ASP A 361 7.33 -13.46 1.97
#